data_c4aed6aef33c141ae05bc2f3ca4243d0
#
_entry.id   c4aed6aef33c141ae05bc2f3ca4243d0
#
_cell.length_a   1.000
_cell.length_b   1.000
_cell.length_c   1.000
_cell.angle_alpha   90.00
_cell.angle_beta   90.00
_cell.angle_gamma   90.00
#
_symmetry.space_group_name_H-M   'P 1'
#
loop_
_entity.id
_entity.type
_entity.pdbx_description
1 polymer ?
#
loop_
_entity_poly.entity_id
_entity_poly.type
_entity_poly.pdbx_seq_one_letter_code
_entity_poly.pdbx_strand_id
1 'polypeptide(L)'
;MFEFSYTQMFVFITIIWILVRAAIAIRLKKFSVKRELQMLLVYICLVVIARFAYFPLHHVYGKIGSLMIGYAAIQTDMISLIPFYFLFDRYDGWIINIIGNIAMFIPVGIVWPICFQKLDSIRKTVFAGMVFILLIELTQLLCLERHTDIDDVILNTSGVLIGACILFAIRKHSKEKIIDNK
;
A
#
# COMPACT_ATOMS: atom_id res chain seq x y z
N MET A 1 -16.06 13.62 -15.93
CA MET A 1 -14.81 13.74 -15.18
C MET A 1 -15.17 14.09 -13.75
N PHE A 2 -14.66 13.35 -12.78
CA PHE A 2 -14.94 13.56 -11.36
C PHE A 2 -13.66 14.00 -10.67
N GLU A 3 -13.78 14.98 -9.78
CA GLU A 3 -12.70 15.52 -8.99
C GLU A 3 -12.87 15.09 -7.52
N PHE A 4 -11.84 14.49 -6.94
CA PHE A 4 -11.83 14.07 -5.55
C PHE A 4 -10.70 14.75 -4.79
N SER A 5 -11.03 15.43 -3.70
CA SER A 5 -10.01 15.89 -2.75
C SER A 5 -9.51 14.73 -1.88
N TYR A 6 -8.29 14.88 -1.33
CA TYR A 6 -7.75 13.92 -0.37
C TYR A 6 -8.69 13.71 0.84
N THR A 7 -9.31 14.77 1.34
CA THR A 7 -10.27 14.69 2.45
C THR A 7 -11.47 13.82 2.12
N GLN A 8 -12.04 13.96 0.90
CA GLN A 8 -13.18 13.13 0.47
C GLN A 8 -12.76 11.65 0.36
N MET A 9 -11.58 11.36 -0.20
CA MET A 9 -11.07 10.01 -0.29
C MET A 9 -10.81 9.40 1.10
N PHE A 10 -10.21 10.17 2.00
CA PHE A 10 -9.99 9.75 3.38
C PHE A 10 -11.30 9.41 4.09
N VAL A 11 -12.31 10.28 4.00
CA VAL A 11 -13.64 10.04 4.58
C VAL A 11 -14.29 8.80 3.97
N PHE A 12 -14.21 8.63 2.65
CA PHE A 12 -14.76 7.48 1.96
C PHE A 12 -14.12 6.15 2.42
N ILE A 13 -12.79 6.09 2.47
CA ILE A 13 -12.05 4.92 2.98
C ILE A 13 -12.45 4.64 4.43
N THR A 14 -12.56 5.68 5.26
CA THR A 14 -12.92 5.55 6.68
C THR A 14 -14.33 4.98 6.85
N ILE A 15 -15.30 5.50 6.10
CA ILE A 15 -16.69 5.01 6.14
C ILE A 15 -16.75 3.53 5.73
N ILE A 16 -16.14 3.19 4.60
CA ILE A 16 -16.11 1.79 4.13
C ILE A 16 -15.45 0.90 5.19
N TRP A 17 -14.32 1.34 5.75
CA TRP A 17 -13.62 0.59 6.78
C TRP A 17 -14.51 0.31 8.00
N ILE A 18 -15.17 1.34 8.52
CA ILE A 18 -16.07 1.22 9.67
C ILE A 18 -17.24 0.26 9.35
N LEU A 19 -17.86 0.40 8.18
CA LEU A 19 -18.97 -0.47 7.76
C LEU A 19 -18.54 -1.94 7.65
N VAL A 20 -17.38 -2.20 7.04
CA VAL A 20 -16.83 -3.56 6.91
C VAL A 20 -16.51 -4.13 8.29
N ARG A 21 -15.89 -3.36 9.20
CA ARG A 21 -15.56 -3.82 10.55
C ARG A 21 -16.84 -4.10 11.37
N ALA A 22 -17.83 -3.21 11.30
CA ALA A 22 -19.11 -3.40 11.95
C ALA A 22 -19.84 -4.64 11.42
N ALA A 23 -19.91 -4.82 10.11
CA ALA A 23 -20.54 -6.01 9.50
C ALA A 23 -19.86 -7.32 9.94
N ILE A 24 -18.54 -7.35 10.01
CA ILE A 24 -17.78 -8.51 10.48
C ILE A 24 -18.06 -8.79 11.95
N ALA A 25 -18.06 -7.75 12.81
CA ALA A 25 -18.34 -7.89 14.24
C ALA A 25 -19.74 -8.42 14.50
N ILE A 26 -20.75 -7.92 13.79
CA ILE A 26 -22.15 -8.36 13.87
C ILE A 26 -22.27 -9.82 13.41
N ARG A 27 -21.67 -10.15 12.26
CA ARG A 27 -21.75 -11.51 11.68
C ARG A 27 -21.08 -12.55 12.57
N LEU A 28 -19.94 -12.25 13.13
CA LEU A 28 -19.17 -13.20 13.95
C LEU A 28 -19.64 -13.22 15.42
N LYS A 29 -20.48 -12.27 15.83
CA LYS A 29 -20.90 -12.07 17.23
C LYS A 29 -19.72 -12.07 18.22
N LYS A 30 -18.56 -11.65 17.78
CA LYS A 30 -17.31 -11.60 18.57
C LYS A 30 -16.66 -10.24 18.35
N PHE A 31 -16.44 -9.53 19.44
CA PHE A 31 -15.67 -8.30 19.47
C PHE A 31 -14.42 -8.50 20.33
N SER A 32 -13.26 -8.13 19.81
CA SER A 32 -12.00 -8.20 20.53
C SER A 32 -11.22 -6.91 20.30
N VAL A 33 -11.00 -6.14 21.35
CA VAL A 33 -10.23 -4.89 21.29
C VAL A 33 -8.85 -5.13 20.67
N LYS A 34 -8.16 -6.20 21.08
CA LYS A 34 -6.85 -6.57 20.51
C LYS A 34 -6.93 -6.73 18.98
N ARG A 35 -7.99 -7.39 18.49
CA ARG A 35 -8.19 -7.60 17.06
C ARG A 35 -8.47 -6.29 16.33
N GLU A 36 -9.27 -5.41 16.92
CA GLU A 36 -9.57 -4.09 16.33
C GLU A 36 -8.33 -3.20 16.28
N LEU A 37 -7.48 -3.22 17.31
CA LEU A 37 -6.19 -2.52 17.28
C LEU A 37 -5.26 -3.04 16.17
N GLN A 38 -5.21 -4.36 15.97
CA GLN A 38 -4.47 -4.94 14.83
C GLN A 38 -5.04 -4.45 13.50
N MET A 39 -6.37 -4.44 13.34
CA MET A 39 -7.02 -3.97 12.12
C MET A 39 -6.82 -2.48 11.90
N LEU A 40 -6.71 -1.67 12.97
CA LEU A 40 -6.36 -0.26 12.87
C LEU A 40 -4.99 -0.04 12.20
N LEU A 41 -4.00 -0.91 12.45
CA LEU A 41 -2.72 -0.86 11.75
C LEU A 41 -2.87 -1.08 10.24
N VAL A 42 -3.74 -2.02 9.84
CA VAL A 42 -4.06 -2.23 8.41
C VAL A 42 -4.71 -0.99 7.81
N TYR A 43 -5.66 -0.38 8.53
CA TYR A 43 -6.32 0.86 8.10
C TYR A 43 -5.31 1.99 7.89
N ILE A 44 -4.37 2.18 8.83
CA ILE A 44 -3.32 3.19 8.71
C ILE A 44 -2.48 2.94 7.45
N CYS A 45 -2.07 1.70 7.18
CA CYS A 45 -1.35 1.35 5.95
C CYS A 45 -2.16 1.75 4.70
N LEU A 46 -3.46 1.44 4.65
CA LEU A 46 -4.31 1.77 3.51
C LEU A 46 -4.44 3.28 3.29
N VAL A 47 -4.63 4.06 4.36
CA VAL A 47 -4.75 5.53 4.27
C VAL A 47 -3.45 6.17 3.82
N VAL A 48 -2.30 5.70 4.36
CA VAL A 48 -0.98 6.20 3.96
C VAL A 48 -0.71 5.88 2.49
N ILE A 49 -0.96 4.64 2.06
CA ILE A 49 -0.79 4.23 0.66
C ILE A 49 -1.71 5.06 -0.24
N ALA A 50 -2.99 5.22 0.11
CA ALA A 50 -3.92 6.03 -0.66
C ALA A 50 -3.45 7.48 -0.80
N ARG A 51 -2.85 8.07 0.26
CA ARG A 51 -2.29 9.43 0.21
C ARG A 51 -1.16 9.56 -0.81
N PHE A 52 -0.22 8.63 -0.80
CA PHE A 52 0.98 8.72 -1.62
C PHE A 52 0.80 8.14 -3.03
N ALA A 53 -0.01 7.12 -3.19
CA ALA A 53 -0.29 6.51 -4.48
C ALA A 53 -1.18 7.39 -5.39
N TYR A 54 -2.13 8.13 -4.82
CA TYR A 54 -3.13 8.86 -5.64
C TYR A 54 -2.98 10.37 -5.62
N PHE A 55 -2.26 10.97 -4.67
CA PHE A 55 -2.16 12.43 -4.56
C PHE A 55 -0.72 12.89 -4.67
N PRO A 56 -0.47 14.05 -5.33
CA PRO A 56 0.88 14.58 -5.51
C PRO A 56 1.53 14.90 -4.16
N LEU A 57 2.85 14.76 -4.09
CA LEU A 57 3.64 15.08 -2.89
C LEU A 57 3.72 16.58 -2.66
N HIS A 58 3.82 17.36 -3.74
CA HIS A 58 3.91 18.81 -3.65
C HIS A 58 2.53 19.43 -3.39
N HIS A 59 2.55 20.52 -2.63
CA HIS A 59 1.35 21.28 -2.35
C HIS A 59 1.16 22.34 -3.43
N VAL A 60 -0.05 22.43 -3.97
CA VAL A 60 -0.45 23.50 -4.87
C VAL A 60 -1.21 24.54 -4.04
N TYR A 61 -0.67 25.77 -3.96
CA TYR A 61 -1.21 26.84 -3.10
C TYR A 61 -1.44 26.42 -1.64
N GLY A 62 -0.52 25.62 -1.07
CA GLY A 62 -0.61 25.14 0.32
C GLY A 62 -1.63 24.02 0.56
N LYS A 63 -2.26 23.51 -0.48
CA LYS A 63 -3.21 22.38 -0.41
C LYS A 63 -2.71 21.17 -1.19
N ILE A 64 -3.14 19.98 -0.77
CA ILE A 64 -2.93 18.76 -1.54
C ILE A 64 -3.77 18.88 -2.82
N GLY A 65 -3.16 18.63 -3.98
CA GLY A 65 -3.86 18.61 -5.26
C GLY A 65 -5.02 17.61 -5.26
N SER A 66 -6.01 17.83 -6.12
CA SER A 66 -7.16 16.94 -6.28
C SER A 66 -6.84 15.80 -7.25
N LEU A 67 -7.46 14.65 -7.03
CA LEU A 67 -7.43 13.50 -7.92
C LEU A 67 -8.54 13.67 -8.97
N MET A 68 -8.17 13.63 -10.24
CA MET A 68 -9.12 13.66 -11.35
C MET A 68 -9.31 12.25 -11.91
N ILE A 69 -10.57 11.79 -11.99
CA ILE A 69 -10.93 10.47 -12.50
C ILE A 69 -11.78 10.61 -13.77
N GLY A 70 -11.43 9.89 -14.82
CA GLY A 70 -12.20 9.87 -16.04
C GLY A 70 -11.62 8.94 -17.11
N TYR A 71 -12.46 8.53 -18.05
CA TYR A 71 -12.06 7.63 -19.15
C TYR A 71 -10.96 8.22 -20.06
N ALA A 72 -10.85 9.55 -20.12
CA ALA A 72 -9.79 10.22 -20.86
C ALA A 72 -8.39 10.03 -20.26
N ALA A 73 -8.29 9.44 -19.05
CA ALA A 73 -7.04 9.13 -18.40
C ALA A 73 -6.31 7.93 -19.02
N ILE A 74 -7.04 7.03 -19.71
CA ILE A 74 -6.45 5.85 -20.36
C ILE A 74 -5.77 6.31 -21.66
N GLN A 75 -4.57 6.82 -21.56
CA GLN A 75 -3.70 7.18 -22.67
C GLN A 75 -2.51 6.23 -22.69
N THR A 76 -2.17 5.71 -23.86
CA THR A 76 -1.03 4.78 -24.02
C THR A 76 0.29 5.38 -23.59
N ASP A 77 0.44 6.70 -23.70
CA ASP A 77 1.66 7.43 -23.32
C ASP A 77 1.86 7.54 -21.80
N MET A 78 0.83 7.20 -21.03
CA MET A 78 0.87 7.19 -19.54
C MET A 78 1.23 5.80 -18.97
N ILE A 79 1.52 4.81 -19.82
CA ILE A 79 1.85 3.45 -19.39
C ILE A 79 3.30 3.16 -19.73
N SER A 80 4.14 3.00 -18.71
CA SER A 80 5.52 2.55 -18.85
C SER A 80 5.64 1.07 -18.46
N LEU A 81 5.98 0.23 -19.43
CA LEU A 81 6.22 -1.21 -19.23
C LEU A 81 7.69 -1.58 -19.34
N ILE A 82 8.59 -0.61 -19.41
CA ILE A 82 10.04 -0.84 -19.51
C ILE A 82 10.60 -0.89 -18.08
N PRO A 83 11.02 -2.08 -17.60
CA PRO A 83 11.56 -2.20 -16.25
C PRO A 83 12.87 -1.42 -16.10
N PHE A 84 13.05 -0.80 -14.95
CA PHE A 84 14.23 0.00 -14.60
C PHE A 84 14.46 1.21 -15.48
N TYR A 85 13.40 1.78 -16.04
CA TYR A 85 13.48 2.97 -16.90
C TYR A 85 14.12 4.16 -16.17
N PHE A 86 13.90 4.29 -14.85
CA PHE A 86 14.51 5.31 -14.00
C PHE A 86 16.06 5.30 -13.99
N LEU A 87 16.69 4.23 -14.41
CA LEU A 87 18.15 4.18 -14.54
C LEU A 87 18.65 4.98 -15.74
N PHE A 88 17.81 5.13 -16.77
CA PHE A 88 18.13 5.78 -18.04
C PHE A 88 17.58 7.21 -18.10
N ASP A 89 16.42 7.44 -17.53
CA ASP A 89 15.76 8.76 -17.50
C ASP A 89 15.64 9.27 -16.06
N ARG A 90 16.67 10.03 -15.66
CA ARG A 90 16.78 10.58 -14.30
C ARG A 90 16.18 11.97 -14.24
N TYR A 91 14.93 12.05 -13.78
CA TYR A 91 14.27 13.32 -13.51
C TYR A 91 14.56 13.81 -12.07
N ASP A 92 14.33 15.10 -11.81
CA ASP A 92 14.48 15.63 -10.45
C ASP A 92 13.57 14.91 -9.46
N GLY A 93 14.15 14.34 -8.40
CA GLY A 93 13.42 13.59 -7.38
C GLY A 93 13.30 12.09 -7.62
N TRP A 94 13.90 11.50 -8.66
CA TRP A 94 13.85 10.06 -8.94
C TRP A 94 14.26 9.19 -7.75
N ILE A 95 15.27 9.61 -6.96
CA ILE A 95 15.72 8.90 -5.74
C ILE A 95 14.62 8.91 -4.68
N ILE A 96 13.93 10.05 -4.50
CA ILE A 96 12.84 10.20 -3.54
C ILE A 96 11.67 9.30 -3.94
N ASN A 97 11.40 9.18 -5.24
CA ASN A 97 10.37 8.27 -5.76
C ASN A 97 10.72 6.81 -5.45
N ILE A 98 11.94 6.37 -5.72
CA ILE A 98 12.40 5.00 -5.42
C ILE A 98 12.28 4.69 -3.92
N ILE A 99 12.87 5.55 -3.08
CA ILE A 99 12.86 5.34 -1.63
C ILE A 99 11.43 5.42 -1.09
N GLY A 100 10.62 6.35 -1.58
CA GLY A 100 9.25 6.54 -1.19
C GLY A 100 8.37 5.31 -1.47
N ASN A 101 8.45 4.76 -2.68
CA ASN A 101 7.72 3.57 -3.08
C ASN A 101 8.11 2.36 -2.23
N ILE A 102 9.40 2.10 -2.05
CA ILE A 102 9.86 1.01 -1.18
C ILE A 102 9.38 1.23 0.26
N ALA A 103 9.64 2.40 0.83
CA ALA A 103 9.35 2.69 2.24
C ALA A 103 7.85 2.61 2.56
N MET A 104 6.99 3.05 1.65
CA MET A 104 5.54 3.05 1.81
C MET A 104 4.97 1.62 1.98
N PHE A 105 5.59 0.61 1.36
CA PHE A 105 5.11 -0.77 1.40
C PHE A 105 5.83 -1.68 2.41
N ILE A 106 6.91 -1.24 3.06
CA ILE A 106 7.53 -1.97 4.18
C ILE A 106 6.51 -2.28 5.29
N PRO A 107 5.67 -1.33 5.74
CA PRO A 107 4.63 -1.61 6.74
C PRO A 107 3.66 -2.71 6.33
N VAL A 108 3.30 -2.83 5.05
CA VAL A 108 2.42 -3.91 4.55
C VAL A 108 3.07 -5.27 4.81
N GLY A 109 4.35 -5.42 4.49
CA GLY A 109 5.11 -6.65 4.71
C GLY A 109 5.22 -7.05 6.19
N ILE A 110 5.17 -6.09 7.10
CA ILE A 110 5.22 -6.32 8.56
C ILE A 110 3.80 -6.53 9.13
N VAL A 111 2.89 -5.61 8.87
CA VAL A 111 1.58 -5.54 9.51
C VAL A 111 0.64 -6.65 9.04
N TRP A 112 0.61 -6.92 7.73
CA TRP A 112 -0.34 -7.90 7.21
C TRP A 112 -0.14 -9.32 7.75
N PRO A 113 1.09 -9.89 7.84
CA PRO A 113 1.27 -11.21 8.46
C PRO A 113 1.01 -11.24 9.97
N ILE A 114 1.04 -10.08 10.65
CA ILE A 114 0.63 -9.98 12.05
C ILE A 114 -0.91 -10.04 12.15
N CYS A 115 -1.58 -9.41 11.21
CA CYS A 115 -3.04 -9.28 11.21
C CYS A 115 -3.77 -10.45 10.54
N PHE A 116 -3.16 -11.09 9.55
CA PHE A 116 -3.77 -12.16 8.76
C PHE A 116 -2.95 -13.45 8.91
N GLN A 117 -3.45 -14.39 9.72
CA GLN A 117 -2.76 -15.66 10.01
C GLN A 117 -2.48 -16.52 8.77
N LYS A 118 -3.24 -16.34 7.68
CA LYS A 118 -3.02 -17.04 6.41
C LYS A 118 -1.74 -16.61 5.69
N LEU A 119 -1.20 -15.42 6.03
CA LEU A 119 0.07 -14.90 5.52
C LEU A 119 1.23 -15.37 6.43
N ASP A 120 1.40 -16.67 6.54
CA ASP A 120 2.33 -17.35 7.46
C ASP A 120 3.75 -17.51 6.92
N SER A 121 4.03 -17.02 5.71
CA SER A 121 5.32 -17.09 5.05
C SER A 121 5.62 -15.85 4.21
N ILE A 122 6.91 -15.60 3.96
CA ILE A 122 7.39 -14.49 3.11
C ILE A 122 6.70 -14.57 1.74
N ARG A 123 6.68 -15.75 1.12
CA ARG A 123 6.10 -15.94 -0.23
C ARG A 123 4.62 -15.53 -0.27
N LYS A 124 3.80 -15.97 0.69
CA LYS A 124 2.38 -15.63 0.75
C LYS A 124 2.17 -14.13 1.00
N THR A 125 2.99 -13.55 1.86
CA THR A 125 2.92 -12.11 2.15
C THR A 125 3.25 -11.28 0.92
N VAL A 126 4.36 -11.60 0.24
CA VAL A 126 4.80 -10.89 -0.97
C VAL A 126 3.79 -11.06 -2.09
N PHE A 127 3.26 -12.27 -2.30
CA PHE A 127 2.22 -12.50 -3.31
C PHE A 127 0.95 -11.68 -3.04
N ALA A 128 0.47 -11.65 -1.79
CA ALA A 128 -0.69 -10.85 -1.42
C ALA A 128 -0.43 -9.35 -1.61
N GLY A 129 0.76 -8.87 -1.21
CA GLY A 129 1.18 -7.49 -1.43
C GLY A 129 1.26 -7.14 -2.92
N MET A 130 1.87 -7.99 -3.74
CA MET A 130 1.97 -7.80 -5.19
C MET A 130 0.58 -7.71 -5.85
N VAL A 131 -0.36 -8.59 -5.48
CA VAL A 131 -1.74 -8.52 -5.99
C VAL A 131 -2.39 -7.19 -5.60
N PHE A 132 -2.20 -6.73 -4.37
CA PHE A 132 -2.72 -5.44 -3.92
C PHE A 132 -2.10 -4.26 -4.68
N ILE A 133 -0.79 -4.28 -4.93
CA ILE A 133 -0.07 -3.27 -5.71
C ILE A 133 -0.60 -3.22 -7.14
N LEU A 134 -0.77 -4.38 -7.79
CA LEU A 134 -1.34 -4.45 -9.14
C LEU A 134 -2.76 -3.86 -9.20
N LEU A 135 -3.58 -4.07 -8.17
CA LEU A 135 -4.90 -3.44 -8.09
C LEU A 135 -4.80 -1.90 -7.98
N ILE A 136 -3.82 -1.37 -7.25
CA ILE A 136 -3.56 0.07 -7.19
C ILE A 136 -3.18 0.58 -8.58
N GLU A 137 -2.21 -0.02 -9.24
CA GLU A 137 -1.77 0.38 -10.58
C GLU A 137 -2.93 0.35 -11.60
N LEU A 138 -3.75 -0.70 -11.57
CA LEU A 138 -4.93 -0.78 -12.43
C LEU A 138 -5.94 0.34 -12.17
N THR A 139 -6.11 0.76 -10.92
CA THR A 139 -7.02 1.89 -10.61
C THR A 139 -6.39 3.24 -10.96
N GLN A 140 -5.07 3.37 -10.94
CA GLN A 140 -4.36 4.57 -11.39
C GLN A 140 -4.52 4.84 -12.89
N LEU A 141 -4.76 3.82 -13.70
CA LEU A 141 -5.10 3.99 -15.13
C LEU A 141 -6.35 4.87 -15.36
N LEU A 142 -7.23 4.96 -14.37
CA LEU A 142 -8.42 5.81 -14.41
C LEU A 142 -8.17 7.24 -13.91
N CYS A 143 -6.95 7.50 -13.40
CA CYS A 143 -6.57 8.77 -12.79
C CYS A 143 -5.78 9.61 -13.78
N LEU A 144 -6.27 10.82 -14.08
CA LEU A 144 -5.52 11.80 -14.85
C LEU A 144 -4.25 12.21 -14.10
N GLU A 145 -3.20 12.52 -14.82
CA GLU A 145 -1.89 12.93 -14.26
C GLU A 145 -1.16 11.85 -13.46
N ARG A 146 -1.59 10.57 -13.54
CA ARG A 146 -0.87 9.43 -13.00
C ARG A 146 -0.31 8.57 -14.11
N HIS A 147 0.96 8.22 -13.98
CA HIS A 147 1.62 7.25 -14.82
C HIS A 147 1.53 5.89 -14.16
N THR A 148 1.09 4.89 -14.90
CA THR A 148 1.17 3.48 -14.46
C THR A 148 2.51 2.94 -14.91
N ASP A 149 3.36 2.60 -13.95
CA ASP A 149 4.74 2.20 -14.19
C ASP A 149 5.02 0.80 -13.61
N ILE A 150 5.62 -0.06 -14.43
CA ILE A 150 6.09 -1.37 -13.97
C ILE A 150 7.14 -1.23 -12.86
N ASP A 151 7.90 -0.14 -12.85
CA ASP A 151 8.89 0.14 -11.82
C ASP A 151 8.23 0.37 -10.46
N ASP A 152 7.07 0.99 -10.41
CA ASP A 152 6.30 1.15 -9.17
C ASP A 152 5.85 -0.22 -8.62
N VAL A 153 5.44 -1.16 -9.49
CA VAL A 153 5.13 -2.53 -9.08
C VAL A 153 6.36 -3.21 -8.47
N ILE A 154 7.52 -3.08 -9.10
CA ILE A 154 8.78 -3.69 -8.65
C ILE A 154 9.22 -3.08 -7.31
N LEU A 155 9.25 -1.76 -7.20
CA LEU A 155 9.71 -1.04 -6.02
C LEU A 155 8.79 -1.27 -4.81
N ASN A 156 7.48 -1.17 -5.02
CA ASN A 156 6.48 -1.40 -3.99
C ASN A 156 6.52 -2.86 -3.49
N THR A 157 6.65 -3.84 -4.41
CA THR A 157 6.79 -5.26 -4.05
C THR A 157 8.09 -5.53 -3.28
N SER A 158 9.17 -4.84 -3.65
CA SER A 158 10.44 -4.89 -2.90
C SER A 158 10.28 -4.39 -1.47
N GLY A 159 9.48 -3.33 -1.26
CA GLY A 159 9.12 -2.86 0.07
C GLY A 159 8.38 -3.91 0.90
N VAL A 160 7.37 -4.58 0.31
CA VAL A 160 6.68 -5.69 0.98
C VAL A 160 7.63 -6.83 1.32
N LEU A 161 8.56 -7.18 0.42
CA LEU A 161 9.55 -8.22 0.64
C LEU A 161 10.48 -7.88 1.81
N ILE A 162 11.01 -6.66 1.85
CA ILE A 162 11.87 -6.18 2.95
C ILE A 162 11.10 -6.27 4.28
N GLY A 163 9.88 -5.76 4.35
CA GLY A 163 9.05 -5.83 5.54
C GLY A 163 8.76 -7.26 6.01
N ALA A 164 8.43 -8.15 5.08
CA ALA A 164 8.21 -9.56 5.35
C ALA A 164 9.49 -10.24 5.87
N CYS A 165 10.63 -10.00 5.24
CA CYS A 165 11.93 -10.55 5.68
C CYS A 165 12.25 -10.11 7.10
N ILE A 166 12.08 -8.83 7.44
CA ILE A 166 12.31 -8.30 8.79
C ILE A 166 11.43 -9.04 9.80
N LEU A 167 10.13 -9.13 9.57
CA LEU A 167 9.20 -9.77 10.50
C LEU A 167 9.51 -11.26 10.72
N PHE A 168 9.70 -12.00 9.62
CA PHE A 168 9.93 -13.44 9.70
C PHE A 168 11.31 -13.76 10.30
N ALA A 169 12.33 -12.93 10.09
CA ALA A 169 13.63 -13.04 10.77
C ALA A 169 13.49 -12.85 12.28
N ILE A 170 12.75 -11.83 12.74
CA ILE A 170 12.48 -11.59 14.16
C ILE A 170 11.72 -12.79 14.76
N ARG A 171 10.70 -13.31 14.06
CA ARG A 171 9.94 -14.48 14.54
C ARG A 171 10.80 -15.74 14.66
N LYS A 172 11.73 -15.95 13.73
CA LYS A 172 12.66 -17.09 13.76
C LYS A 172 13.61 -16.98 14.98
N HIS A 173 14.26 -15.84 15.13
CA HIS A 173 15.19 -15.60 16.24
C HIS A 173 14.53 -15.71 17.63
N SER A 174 13.28 -15.23 17.76
CA SER A 174 12.52 -15.36 19.00
C SER A 174 12.19 -16.80 19.34
N LYS A 175 11.95 -17.67 18.35
CA LYS A 175 11.71 -19.10 18.56
C LYS A 175 12.98 -19.83 18.99
N GLU A 176 14.12 -19.52 18.37
CA GLU A 176 15.42 -20.10 18.73
C GLU A 176 15.79 -19.81 20.18
N LYS A 177 15.66 -18.57 20.63
CA LYS A 177 15.92 -18.19 22.03
C LYS A 177 15.03 -18.91 23.06
N ILE A 178 13.80 -19.25 22.72
CA ILE A 178 12.89 -19.98 23.61
C ILE A 178 13.32 -21.44 23.74
N ILE A 179 13.90 -22.01 22.68
CA ILE A 179 14.39 -23.40 22.68
C ILE A 179 15.70 -23.52 23.47
N ASP A 180 16.61 -22.55 23.28
CA ASP A 180 17.92 -22.55 23.98
C ASP A 180 17.81 -22.30 25.48
N ASN A 181 16.72 -21.73 25.97
CA ASN A 181 16.46 -21.44 27.39
C ASN A 181 15.62 -22.54 28.09
N LYS A 182 15.35 -23.66 27.42
CA LYS A 182 14.68 -24.85 28.01
C LYS A 182 15.64 -26.01 28.20
#